data_f522eccb767ec4626a2e647df99f5bab
#
_entry.id   f522eccb767ec4626a2e647df99f5bab
#
_cell.length_a   1.000
_cell.length_b   1.000
_cell.length_c   1.000
_cell.angle_alpha   90.00
_cell.angle_beta   90.00
_cell.angle_gamma   90.00
#
_symmetry.space_group_name_H-M   'P 1'
#
loop_
_entity.id
_entity.type
_entity.pdbx_description
1 polymer ?
#
loop_
_entity_poly.entity_id
_entity_poly.type
_entity_poly.pdbx_seq_one_letter_code
_entity_poly.pdbx_strand_id
1 'polypeptide(L)'
;MGATNCPETPRQKMIGMMYLVLTAMLALNVSKDIIEAFSLVDDTMVASTANTMAKNESDYSWLQGQKAILGAEKVKDAEQKANVLKQKTDALINEIEEIKKGLIIYVDNTYEDKEGKPKTVATIQSKDERSKPTQYMIEQKNATKMKEAIIKYKAEILSLVDDPNQREAMSKTIGLNVEQTFKGKEGATTQSWEEHNFYDVIMSAAVTLINTTEGEVRNAESKMLEYVKNSISASDFKFDNVSGRAIPNSRMV
;
A
#
# COMPACT_ATOMS: atom_id res chain seq x y z
N MET A 1 -24.03 46.82 -35.49
CA MET A 1 -22.71 47.02 -36.11
C MET A 1 -21.92 45.76 -35.92
N GLY A 2 -21.81 44.91 -36.96
CA GLY A 2 -21.00 43.68 -36.91
C GLY A 2 -19.53 44.09 -36.95
N ALA A 3 -18.76 43.62 -35.98
CA ALA A 3 -17.32 43.76 -36.02
C ALA A 3 -16.81 42.91 -37.22
N THR A 4 -16.41 43.57 -38.28
CA THR A 4 -15.73 42.94 -39.40
C THR A 4 -14.41 42.39 -38.91
N ASN A 5 -14.33 41.09 -38.79
CA ASN A 5 -13.10 40.36 -38.42
C ASN A 5 -12.08 40.62 -39.54
N CYS A 6 -11.15 41.56 -39.33
CA CYS A 6 -10.06 41.79 -40.26
C CYS A 6 -9.27 40.49 -40.42
N PRO A 7 -9.04 40.02 -41.68
CA PRO A 7 -8.27 38.83 -41.88
C PRO A 7 -6.86 38.99 -41.29
N GLU A 8 -6.49 38.08 -40.39
CA GLU A 8 -5.18 38.08 -39.74
C GLU A 8 -4.06 38.06 -40.81
N THR A 9 -3.13 38.96 -40.68
CA THR A 9 -1.97 39.02 -41.54
C THR A 9 -1.16 37.72 -41.45
N PRO A 10 -0.50 37.27 -42.52
CA PRO A 10 0.35 36.06 -42.48
C PRO A 10 1.34 36.03 -41.32
N ARG A 11 1.86 37.21 -40.94
CA ARG A 11 2.77 37.38 -39.80
C ARG A 11 2.11 37.10 -38.45
N GLN A 12 0.87 37.56 -38.24
CA GLN A 12 0.10 37.25 -37.04
C GLN A 12 -0.24 35.77 -36.93
N LYS A 13 -0.59 35.13 -38.06
CA LYS A 13 -0.82 33.66 -38.05
C LYS A 13 0.43 32.86 -37.72
N MET A 14 1.61 33.28 -38.21
CA MET A 14 2.88 32.63 -37.82
C MET A 14 3.20 32.83 -36.34
N ILE A 15 3.00 34.04 -35.79
CA ILE A 15 3.22 34.32 -34.37
C ILE A 15 2.24 33.49 -33.53
N GLY A 16 0.94 33.43 -33.91
CA GLY A 16 -0.08 32.63 -33.24
C GLY A 16 0.27 31.15 -33.24
N MET A 17 0.72 30.59 -34.37
CA MET A 17 1.17 29.19 -34.46
C MET A 17 2.42 28.92 -33.60
N MET A 18 3.41 29.82 -33.62
CA MET A 18 4.58 29.70 -32.75
C MET A 18 4.19 29.73 -31.26
N TYR A 19 3.29 30.64 -30.88
CA TYR A 19 2.80 30.74 -29.50
C TYR A 19 2.03 29.48 -29.07
N LEU A 20 1.21 28.91 -29.98
CA LEU A 20 0.44 27.68 -29.78
C LEU A 20 1.37 26.46 -29.60
N VAL A 21 2.43 26.39 -30.44
CA VAL A 21 3.45 25.34 -30.32
C VAL A 21 4.24 25.48 -29.03
N LEU A 22 4.58 26.70 -28.63
CA LEU A 22 5.35 26.99 -27.43
C LEU A 22 4.52 26.71 -26.15
N THR A 23 3.24 27.07 -26.14
CA THR A 23 2.31 26.73 -25.04
C THR A 23 2.00 25.24 -24.99
N ALA A 24 1.88 24.57 -26.14
CA ALA A 24 1.74 23.11 -26.21
C ALA A 24 2.99 22.41 -25.69
N MET A 25 4.19 22.84 -26.08
CA MET A 25 5.45 22.35 -25.52
C MET A 25 5.58 22.60 -24.01
N LEU A 26 5.13 23.76 -23.53
CA LEU A 26 5.12 24.08 -22.10
C LEU A 26 4.11 23.21 -21.35
N ALA A 27 2.95 22.92 -21.93
CA ALA A 27 1.94 22.01 -21.37
C ALA A 27 2.37 20.54 -21.42
N LEU A 28 3.15 20.14 -22.43
CA LEU A 28 3.75 18.80 -22.53
C LEU A 28 4.97 18.63 -21.60
N ASN A 29 5.67 19.70 -21.28
CA ASN A 29 6.69 19.75 -20.23
C ASN A 29 6.12 19.79 -18.80
N VAL A 30 4.91 19.32 -18.58
CA VAL A 30 4.47 18.86 -17.27
C VAL A 30 5.32 17.63 -16.92
N SER A 31 6.34 17.80 -16.82
CA SER A 31 7.19 18.21 -15.81
C SER A 31 8.10 17.07 -15.40
N LYS A 32 9.24 17.16 -15.95
CA LYS A 32 10.40 16.48 -15.37
C LYS A 32 10.40 16.61 -13.85
N ASP A 33 10.05 17.77 -13.31
CA ASP A 33 9.93 18.03 -11.87
C ASP A 33 8.87 17.18 -11.16
N ILE A 34 7.72 16.93 -11.77
CA ILE A 34 6.69 16.04 -11.19
C ILE A 34 7.16 14.58 -11.22
N ILE A 35 7.80 14.14 -12.29
CA ILE A 35 8.36 12.80 -12.40
C ILE A 35 9.50 12.60 -11.36
N GLU A 36 10.34 13.59 -11.16
CA GLU A 36 11.36 13.58 -10.13
C GLU A 36 10.75 13.56 -8.72
N ALA A 37 9.65 14.30 -8.49
CA ALA A 37 8.91 14.24 -7.23
C ALA A 37 8.32 12.85 -6.98
N PHE A 38 7.74 12.18 -7.99
CA PHE A 38 7.27 10.80 -7.83
C PHE A 38 8.42 9.83 -7.49
N SER A 39 9.58 9.99 -8.10
CA SER A 39 10.75 9.18 -7.77
C SER A 39 11.19 9.36 -6.32
N LEU A 40 11.21 10.60 -5.82
CA LEU A 40 11.56 10.89 -4.43
C LEU A 40 10.53 10.34 -3.44
N VAL A 41 9.24 10.46 -3.77
CA VAL A 41 8.17 9.87 -2.95
C VAL A 41 8.28 8.35 -2.93
N ASP A 42 8.52 7.73 -4.08
CA ASP A 42 8.71 6.29 -4.21
C ASP A 42 9.89 5.79 -3.36
N ASP A 43 11.06 6.42 -3.47
CA ASP A 43 12.24 6.09 -2.67
C ASP A 43 11.94 6.17 -1.16
N THR A 44 11.19 7.20 -0.75
CA THR A 44 10.78 7.38 0.65
C THR A 44 9.81 6.27 1.09
N MET A 45 8.84 5.89 0.24
CA MET A 45 7.89 4.81 0.52
C MET A 45 8.59 3.45 0.61
N VAL A 46 9.47 3.15 -0.33
CA VAL A 46 10.27 1.91 -0.32
C VAL A 46 11.12 1.82 0.95
N ALA A 47 11.80 2.92 1.34
CA ALA A 47 12.58 2.95 2.57
C ALA A 47 11.71 2.78 3.83
N SER A 48 10.53 3.41 3.87
CA SER A 48 9.55 3.25 4.96
C SER A 48 9.04 1.81 5.05
N THR A 49 8.72 1.21 3.90
CA THR A 49 8.27 -0.20 3.83
C THR A 49 9.36 -1.14 4.31
N ALA A 50 10.62 -0.92 3.92
CA ALA A 50 11.76 -1.71 4.40
C ALA A 50 11.94 -1.62 5.93
N ASN A 51 11.78 -0.43 6.52
CA ASN A 51 11.82 -0.25 7.97
C ASN A 51 10.67 -0.99 8.68
N THR A 52 9.46 -0.96 8.10
CA THR A 52 8.31 -1.69 8.63
C THR A 52 8.55 -3.21 8.55
N MET A 53 9.11 -3.70 7.44
CA MET A 53 9.49 -5.12 7.29
C MET A 53 10.52 -5.54 8.35
N ALA A 54 11.56 -4.74 8.59
CA ALA A 54 12.57 -5.03 9.60
C ALA A 54 11.96 -5.07 11.01
N LYS A 55 11.04 -4.15 11.32
CA LYS A 55 10.27 -4.18 12.56
C LYS A 55 9.43 -5.44 12.67
N ASN A 56 8.68 -5.80 11.64
CA ASN A 56 7.84 -7.00 11.63
C ASN A 56 8.67 -8.28 11.84
N GLU A 57 9.84 -8.40 11.20
CA GLU A 57 10.74 -9.53 11.40
C GLU A 57 11.30 -9.59 12.82
N SER A 58 11.62 -8.44 13.43
CA SER A 58 11.98 -8.35 14.85
C SER A 58 10.84 -8.82 15.76
N ASP A 59 9.59 -8.47 15.43
CA ASP A 59 8.41 -8.89 16.19
C ASP A 59 8.16 -10.41 16.06
N TYR A 60 8.35 -11.00 14.89
CA TYR A 60 8.32 -12.46 14.71
C TYR A 60 9.42 -13.15 15.52
N SER A 61 10.63 -12.61 15.50
CA SER A 61 11.76 -13.16 16.28
C SER A 61 11.50 -13.07 17.79
N TRP A 62 10.89 -11.98 18.24
CA TRP A 62 10.46 -11.81 19.63
C TRP A 62 9.45 -12.89 20.03
N LEU A 63 8.42 -13.15 19.20
CA LEU A 63 7.44 -14.19 19.43
C LEU A 63 8.07 -15.57 19.60
N GLN A 64 9.04 -15.91 18.74
CA GLN A 64 9.78 -17.16 18.86
C GLN A 64 10.58 -17.24 20.16
N GLY A 65 11.20 -16.13 20.59
CA GLY A 65 11.91 -16.04 21.87
C GLY A 65 11.02 -16.26 23.10
N GLN A 66 9.75 -15.81 23.05
CA GLN A 66 8.80 -16.00 24.15
C GLN A 66 8.47 -17.47 24.42
N LYS A 67 8.60 -18.35 23.43
CA LYS A 67 8.42 -19.79 23.58
C LYS A 67 9.40 -20.41 24.58
N ALA A 68 10.62 -19.90 24.62
CA ALA A 68 11.65 -20.37 25.58
C ALA A 68 11.39 -19.84 27.00
N ILE A 69 10.72 -18.70 27.16
CA ILE A 69 10.49 -18.02 28.44
C ILE A 69 9.18 -18.48 29.09
N LEU A 70 8.09 -18.48 28.34
CA LEU A 70 6.73 -18.73 28.84
C LEU A 70 6.28 -20.19 28.66
N GLY A 71 7.01 -20.98 27.89
CA GLY A 71 6.65 -22.37 27.53
C GLY A 71 5.81 -22.43 26.27
N ALA A 72 5.93 -23.57 25.55
CA ALA A 72 5.33 -23.77 24.23
C ALA A 72 3.79 -23.66 24.22
N GLU A 73 3.11 -24.13 25.26
CA GLU A 73 1.64 -24.15 25.31
C GLU A 73 1.02 -22.75 25.43
N LYS A 74 1.65 -21.85 26.18
CA LYS A 74 1.15 -20.47 26.38
C LYS A 74 1.28 -19.59 25.12
N VAL A 75 2.26 -19.90 24.26
CA VAL A 75 2.58 -19.12 23.05
C VAL A 75 2.01 -19.76 21.79
N LYS A 76 1.51 -20.98 21.87
CA LYS A 76 1.09 -21.80 20.72
C LYS A 76 0.04 -21.10 19.84
N ASP A 77 -1.01 -20.55 20.40
CA ASP A 77 -2.06 -19.87 19.65
C ASP A 77 -1.51 -18.61 18.95
N ALA A 78 -0.72 -17.80 19.68
CA ALA A 78 -0.10 -16.61 19.12
C ALA A 78 0.92 -16.95 18.02
N GLU A 79 1.71 -18.01 18.19
CA GLU A 79 2.65 -18.51 17.18
C GLU A 79 1.90 -18.98 15.91
N GLN A 80 0.80 -19.71 16.08
CA GLN A 80 -0.05 -20.12 14.95
C GLN A 80 -0.65 -18.94 14.20
N LYS A 81 -1.24 -17.96 14.91
CA LYS A 81 -1.78 -16.73 14.33
C LYS A 81 -0.70 -15.92 13.59
N ALA A 82 0.48 -15.78 14.19
CA ALA A 82 1.61 -15.09 13.57
C ALA A 82 2.11 -15.79 12.29
N ASN A 83 2.20 -17.12 12.30
CA ASN A 83 2.61 -17.89 11.11
C ASN A 83 1.58 -17.77 9.97
N VAL A 84 0.29 -17.87 10.29
CA VAL A 84 -0.78 -17.66 9.29
C VAL A 84 -0.73 -16.24 8.74
N LEU A 85 -0.58 -15.23 9.61
CA LEU A 85 -0.45 -13.84 9.21
C LEU A 85 0.72 -13.64 8.24
N LYS A 86 1.93 -14.13 8.59
CA LYS A 86 3.11 -14.05 7.73
C LYS A 86 2.87 -14.68 6.37
N GLN A 87 2.34 -15.90 6.35
CA GLN A 87 2.05 -16.63 5.11
C GLN A 87 1.05 -15.88 4.21
N LYS A 88 -0.01 -15.30 4.79
CA LYS A 88 -1.02 -14.55 4.04
C LYS A 88 -0.47 -13.23 3.53
N THR A 89 0.32 -12.54 4.34
CA THR A 89 0.99 -11.29 3.91
C THR A 89 1.96 -11.54 2.77
N ASP A 90 2.83 -12.55 2.88
CA ASP A 90 3.80 -12.86 1.84
C ASP A 90 3.12 -13.31 0.54
N ALA A 91 2.00 -14.05 0.62
CA ALA A 91 1.22 -14.43 -0.55
C ALA A 91 0.64 -13.19 -1.28
N LEU A 92 0.05 -12.24 -0.53
CA LEU A 92 -0.48 -11.01 -1.12
C LEU A 92 0.63 -10.12 -1.71
N ILE A 93 1.74 -9.96 -1.01
CA ILE A 93 2.88 -9.18 -1.50
C ILE A 93 3.42 -9.78 -2.80
N ASN A 94 3.57 -11.10 -2.89
CA ASN A 94 3.99 -11.76 -4.13
C ASN A 94 3.00 -11.48 -5.27
N GLU A 95 1.70 -11.49 -5.02
CA GLU A 95 0.68 -11.18 -6.04
C GLU A 95 0.78 -9.71 -6.50
N ILE A 96 0.98 -8.77 -5.58
CA ILE A 96 1.20 -7.34 -5.89
C ILE A 96 2.48 -7.15 -6.71
N GLU A 97 3.57 -7.81 -6.32
CA GLU A 97 4.85 -7.76 -7.03
C GLU A 97 4.75 -8.33 -8.45
N GLU A 98 4.02 -9.42 -8.65
CA GLU A 98 3.78 -9.98 -10.00
C GLU A 98 2.96 -8.99 -10.87
N ILE A 99 1.98 -8.30 -10.32
CA ILE A 99 1.23 -7.25 -11.03
C ILE A 99 2.16 -6.09 -11.38
N LYS A 100 3.00 -5.62 -10.46
CA LYS A 100 3.99 -4.56 -10.67
C LYS A 100 4.99 -4.94 -11.76
N LYS A 101 5.54 -6.13 -11.68
CA LYS A 101 6.47 -6.69 -12.67
C LYS A 101 5.82 -6.77 -14.05
N GLY A 102 4.60 -7.29 -14.14
CA GLY A 102 3.84 -7.35 -15.38
C GLY A 102 3.58 -5.97 -15.98
N LEU A 103 3.24 -4.97 -15.15
CA LEU A 103 3.08 -3.57 -15.59
C LEU A 103 4.38 -3.02 -16.19
N ILE A 104 5.50 -3.19 -15.51
CA ILE A 104 6.81 -2.70 -15.96
C ILE A 104 7.20 -3.36 -17.29
N ILE A 105 7.01 -4.67 -17.42
CA ILE A 105 7.29 -5.39 -18.67
C ILE A 105 6.35 -4.92 -19.78
N TYR A 106 5.07 -4.71 -19.50
CA TYR A 106 4.08 -4.27 -20.50
C TYR A 106 4.40 -2.88 -21.07
N VAL A 107 4.95 -1.99 -20.24
CA VAL A 107 5.26 -0.61 -20.63
C VAL A 107 6.66 -0.51 -21.25
N ASP A 108 7.68 -1.04 -20.58
CA ASP A 108 9.10 -0.86 -20.89
C ASP A 108 9.74 -2.08 -21.58
N ASN A 109 8.98 -3.16 -21.84
CA ASN A 109 9.40 -4.44 -22.42
C ASN A 109 10.45 -5.22 -21.65
N THR A 110 11.02 -4.68 -20.56
CA THR A 110 11.99 -5.35 -19.69
C THR A 110 11.73 -4.99 -18.24
N TYR A 111 11.90 -5.96 -17.33
CA TYR A 111 11.80 -5.76 -15.90
C TYR A 111 13.12 -5.27 -15.28
N GLU A 112 14.24 -5.67 -15.87
CA GLU A 112 15.56 -5.35 -15.37
C GLU A 112 16.12 -4.08 -16.01
N ASP A 113 16.91 -3.34 -15.26
CA ASP A 113 17.69 -2.21 -15.71
C ASP A 113 18.99 -2.66 -16.40
N LYS A 114 19.87 -1.70 -16.71
CA LYS A 114 21.16 -1.97 -17.37
C LYS A 114 22.15 -2.75 -16.49
N GLU A 115 21.91 -2.78 -15.18
CA GLU A 115 22.73 -3.47 -14.19
C GLU A 115 22.15 -4.85 -13.82
N GLY A 116 21.06 -5.27 -14.43
CA GLY A 116 20.36 -6.53 -14.12
C GLY A 116 19.55 -6.49 -12.81
N LYS A 117 19.23 -5.29 -12.32
CA LYS A 117 18.40 -5.10 -11.13
C LYS A 117 16.95 -4.81 -11.52
N PRO A 118 15.96 -5.15 -10.66
CA PRO A 118 14.58 -4.74 -10.86
C PRO A 118 14.46 -3.23 -11.07
N LYS A 119 13.69 -2.82 -12.07
CA LYS A 119 13.45 -1.40 -12.34
C LYS A 119 12.64 -0.77 -11.20
N THR A 120 13.10 0.41 -10.77
CA THR A 120 12.40 1.31 -9.86
C THR A 120 11.80 2.48 -10.63
N VAL A 121 11.01 3.32 -9.98
CA VAL A 121 10.48 4.56 -10.59
C VAL A 121 11.61 5.43 -11.15
N ALA A 122 12.79 5.42 -10.52
CA ALA A 122 13.96 6.16 -10.99
C ALA A 122 14.51 5.60 -12.32
N THR A 123 14.47 4.28 -12.55
CA THR A 123 15.13 3.59 -13.68
C THR A 123 14.17 3.19 -14.81
N ILE A 124 12.85 3.30 -14.63
CA ILE A 124 11.85 3.16 -15.70
C ILE A 124 12.12 4.20 -16.79
N GLN A 125 12.02 3.79 -18.06
CA GLN A 125 12.27 4.67 -19.20
C GLN A 125 11.06 5.50 -19.59
N SER A 126 9.88 4.87 -19.64
CA SER A 126 8.61 5.48 -20.09
C SER A 126 7.81 6.03 -18.89
N LYS A 127 8.45 6.91 -18.09
CA LYS A 127 7.89 7.44 -16.82
C LYS A 127 6.59 8.22 -16.96
N ASP A 128 6.41 8.89 -18.10
CA ASP A 128 5.29 9.77 -18.45
C ASP A 128 4.19 9.06 -19.25
N GLU A 129 4.38 7.77 -19.59
CA GLU A 129 3.39 6.98 -20.31
C GLU A 129 2.11 6.84 -19.50
N ARG A 130 0.93 7.08 -20.15
CA ARG A 130 -0.39 7.04 -19.49
C ARG A 130 -1.31 5.94 -20.04
N SER A 131 -1.23 5.72 -21.35
CA SER A 131 -2.16 4.81 -22.04
C SER A 131 -1.91 3.36 -21.64
N LYS A 132 -0.67 2.91 -21.68
CA LYS A 132 -0.30 1.53 -21.35
C LYS A 132 -0.58 1.15 -19.89
N PRO A 133 -0.23 1.98 -18.87
CA PRO A 133 -0.64 1.70 -17.50
C PRO A 133 -2.15 1.57 -17.32
N THR A 134 -2.94 2.45 -17.95
CA THR A 134 -4.40 2.37 -17.93
C THR A 134 -4.90 1.08 -18.57
N GLN A 135 -4.38 0.71 -19.74
CA GLN A 135 -4.74 -0.55 -20.41
C GLN A 135 -4.42 -1.76 -19.54
N TYR A 136 -3.22 -1.83 -18.98
CA TYR A 136 -2.82 -2.97 -18.17
C TYR A 136 -3.60 -3.07 -16.86
N MET A 137 -3.77 -1.95 -16.14
CA MET A 137 -4.41 -1.96 -14.82
C MET A 137 -5.94 -2.02 -14.92
N ILE A 138 -6.56 -1.24 -15.82
CA ILE A 138 -8.02 -1.12 -15.89
C ILE A 138 -8.61 -2.10 -16.93
N GLU A 139 -8.17 -2.04 -18.21
CA GLU A 139 -8.78 -2.85 -19.25
C GLU A 139 -8.50 -4.35 -19.09
N GLN A 140 -7.27 -4.72 -18.67
CA GLN A 140 -6.91 -6.10 -18.34
C GLN A 140 -7.29 -6.51 -16.91
N LYS A 141 -7.96 -5.61 -16.15
CA LYS A 141 -8.50 -5.86 -14.81
C LYS A 141 -7.46 -6.28 -13.76
N ASN A 142 -6.19 -5.89 -13.92
CA ASN A 142 -5.16 -6.20 -12.91
C ASN A 142 -5.36 -5.39 -11.63
N ALA A 143 -5.87 -4.14 -11.71
CA ALA A 143 -6.28 -3.37 -10.52
C ALA A 143 -7.45 -4.02 -9.78
N THR A 144 -8.41 -4.61 -10.51
CA THR A 144 -9.53 -5.36 -9.90
C THR A 144 -9.02 -6.61 -9.18
N LYS A 145 -8.11 -7.37 -9.79
CA LYS A 145 -7.48 -8.53 -9.13
C LYS A 145 -6.77 -8.13 -7.86
N MET A 146 -5.97 -7.05 -7.90
CA MET A 146 -5.26 -6.53 -6.73
C MET A 146 -6.25 -6.11 -5.63
N LYS A 147 -7.33 -5.42 -5.96
CA LYS A 147 -8.40 -5.04 -5.02
C LYS A 147 -9.03 -6.27 -4.37
N GLU A 148 -9.43 -7.27 -5.14
CA GLU A 148 -10.05 -8.51 -4.63
C GLU A 148 -9.09 -9.25 -3.70
N ALA A 149 -7.81 -9.33 -4.05
CA ALA A 149 -6.77 -9.93 -3.22
C ALA A 149 -6.62 -9.19 -1.88
N ILE A 150 -6.63 -7.85 -1.89
CA ILE A 150 -6.57 -7.02 -0.68
C ILE A 150 -7.80 -7.23 0.20
N ILE A 151 -9.00 -7.25 -0.36
CA ILE A 151 -10.26 -7.51 0.38
C ILE A 151 -10.20 -8.88 1.05
N LYS A 152 -9.81 -9.90 0.29
CA LYS A 152 -9.66 -11.27 0.81
C LYS A 152 -8.63 -11.32 1.93
N TYR A 153 -7.46 -10.75 1.74
CA TYR A 153 -6.41 -10.66 2.76
C TYR A 153 -6.92 -9.98 4.03
N LYS A 154 -7.58 -8.81 3.90
CA LYS A 154 -8.15 -8.08 5.03
C LYS A 154 -9.14 -8.94 5.82
N ALA A 155 -10.03 -9.66 5.14
CA ALA A 155 -10.98 -10.57 5.78
C ALA A 155 -10.26 -11.74 6.50
N GLU A 156 -9.24 -12.33 5.87
CA GLU A 156 -8.47 -13.44 6.44
C GLU A 156 -7.71 -13.03 7.69
N ILE A 157 -6.99 -11.90 7.68
CA ILE A 157 -6.25 -11.44 8.86
C ILE A 157 -7.18 -11.01 10.00
N LEU A 158 -8.32 -10.39 9.69
CA LEU A 158 -9.32 -10.03 10.69
C LEU A 158 -9.97 -11.27 11.34
N SER A 159 -10.03 -12.39 10.65
CA SER A 159 -10.53 -13.66 11.23
C SER A 159 -9.63 -14.21 12.35
N LEU A 160 -8.36 -13.77 12.43
CA LEU A 160 -7.43 -14.11 13.50
C LEU A 160 -7.75 -13.40 14.83
N VAL A 161 -8.61 -12.40 14.81
CA VAL A 161 -9.08 -11.67 15.99
C VAL A 161 -10.32 -12.37 16.55
N ASP A 162 -10.23 -12.91 17.77
CA ASP A 162 -11.29 -13.74 18.35
C ASP A 162 -12.50 -12.89 18.80
N ASP A 163 -12.26 -11.75 19.45
CA ASP A 163 -13.31 -10.86 19.96
C ASP A 163 -13.93 -10.03 18.83
N PRO A 164 -15.27 -10.11 18.59
CA PRO A 164 -15.95 -9.33 17.57
C PRO A 164 -15.79 -7.81 17.72
N ASN A 165 -15.75 -7.27 18.95
CA ASN A 165 -15.60 -5.84 19.19
C ASN A 165 -14.16 -5.37 18.82
N GLN A 166 -13.16 -6.17 19.20
CA GLN A 166 -11.78 -5.90 18.83
C GLN A 166 -11.56 -6.05 17.31
N ARG A 167 -12.23 -7.01 16.67
CA ARG A 167 -12.20 -7.20 15.22
C ARG A 167 -12.75 -5.98 14.47
N GLU A 168 -13.86 -5.42 14.93
CA GLU A 168 -14.42 -4.18 14.34
C GLU A 168 -13.48 -2.99 14.53
N ALA A 169 -12.93 -2.81 15.73
CA ALA A 169 -11.94 -1.76 16.01
C ALA A 169 -10.68 -1.92 15.13
N MET A 170 -10.18 -3.15 15.01
CA MET A 170 -9.02 -3.48 14.19
C MET A 170 -9.29 -3.24 12.70
N SER A 171 -10.49 -3.56 12.20
CA SER A 171 -10.88 -3.30 10.82
C SER A 171 -10.79 -1.81 10.44
N LYS A 172 -11.09 -0.91 11.38
CA LYS A 172 -10.97 0.55 11.19
C LYS A 172 -9.52 1.03 11.25
N THR A 173 -8.69 0.32 12.02
CA THR A 173 -7.29 0.71 12.28
C THR A 173 -6.32 0.20 11.21
N ILE A 174 -6.55 -0.99 10.67
CA ILE A 174 -5.66 -1.64 9.69
C ILE A 174 -5.51 -0.80 8.42
N GLY A 175 -6.52 -0.03 8.01
CA GLY A 175 -6.54 0.64 6.71
C GLY A 175 -6.98 -0.33 5.61
N LEU A 176 -6.30 -0.33 4.47
CA LEU A 176 -6.63 -1.15 3.29
C LEU A 176 -8.08 -0.92 2.83
N ASN A 177 -8.47 0.35 2.67
CA ASN A 177 -9.83 0.75 2.32
C ASN A 177 -10.00 0.85 0.79
N VAL A 178 -9.97 -0.29 0.11
CA VAL A 178 -10.07 -0.37 -1.37
C VAL A 178 -11.52 -0.45 -1.89
N GLU A 179 -12.51 -0.48 -0.98
CA GLU A 179 -13.93 -0.51 -1.34
C GLU A 179 -14.56 0.88 -1.40
N GLN A 180 -13.78 1.92 -1.11
CA GLN A 180 -14.24 3.30 -1.15
C GLN A 180 -14.56 3.73 -2.58
N THR A 181 -15.59 4.57 -2.70
CA THR A 181 -15.92 5.27 -3.94
C THR A 181 -15.52 6.73 -3.83
N PHE A 182 -15.03 7.29 -4.92
CA PHE A 182 -14.53 8.66 -5.00
C PHE A 182 -15.43 9.51 -5.91
N LYS A 183 -15.48 10.81 -5.66
CA LYS A 183 -16.14 11.74 -6.58
C LYS A 183 -15.27 11.93 -7.82
N GLY A 184 -15.84 11.70 -9.00
CA GLY A 184 -15.15 11.93 -10.26
C GLY A 184 -14.77 13.41 -10.47
N LYS A 185 -13.75 13.64 -11.30
CA LYS A 185 -13.21 14.99 -11.59
C LYS A 185 -14.26 15.96 -12.15
N GLU A 186 -15.32 15.47 -12.78
CA GLU A 186 -16.40 16.26 -13.37
C GLU A 186 -17.66 16.35 -12.48
N GLY A 187 -17.57 15.91 -11.22
CA GLY A 187 -18.60 16.11 -10.19
C GLY A 187 -19.88 15.28 -10.29
N ALA A 188 -20.11 14.55 -11.38
CA ALA A 188 -21.35 13.83 -11.64
C ALA A 188 -21.23 12.30 -11.54
N THR A 189 -20.04 11.72 -11.67
CA THR A 189 -19.80 10.28 -11.65
C THR A 189 -19.03 9.85 -10.43
N THR A 190 -19.44 8.72 -9.84
CA THR A 190 -18.68 8.03 -8.80
C THR A 190 -17.61 7.17 -9.46
N GLN A 191 -16.36 7.32 -9.05
CA GLN A 191 -15.24 6.49 -9.48
C GLN A 191 -15.00 5.36 -8.49
N SER A 192 -14.72 4.16 -8.99
CA SER A 192 -14.23 3.05 -8.18
C SER A 192 -12.80 3.31 -7.68
N TRP A 193 -12.32 2.53 -6.70
CA TRP A 193 -10.95 2.62 -6.23
C TRP A 193 -9.93 2.40 -7.36
N GLU A 194 -10.20 1.43 -8.24
CA GLU A 194 -9.36 1.11 -9.39
C GLU A 194 -9.27 2.29 -10.37
N GLU A 195 -10.41 2.88 -10.72
CA GLU A 195 -10.45 4.03 -11.64
C GLU A 195 -9.78 5.25 -11.02
N HIS A 196 -10.03 5.52 -9.73
CA HIS A 196 -9.42 6.66 -9.05
C HIS A 196 -7.90 6.58 -9.04
N ASN A 197 -7.33 5.39 -8.84
CA ASN A 197 -5.90 5.20 -8.69
C ASN A 197 -5.15 4.93 -10.01
N PHE A 198 -5.79 4.31 -11.00
CA PHE A 198 -5.07 3.80 -12.19
C PHE A 198 -5.63 4.30 -13.54
N TYR A 199 -6.73 5.07 -13.56
CA TYR A 199 -7.23 5.62 -14.80
C TYR A 199 -6.52 6.93 -15.16
N ASP A 200 -5.95 7.00 -16.37
CA ASP A 200 -5.20 8.16 -16.91
C ASP A 200 -4.06 8.64 -15.98
N VAL A 201 -3.36 7.68 -15.38
CA VAL A 201 -2.24 7.93 -14.46
C VAL A 201 -0.92 7.62 -15.19
N ILE A 202 0.09 8.46 -14.99
CA ILE A 202 1.43 8.23 -15.56
C ILE A 202 2.11 7.00 -14.94
N MET A 203 2.99 6.35 -15.69
CA MET A 203 3.67 5.12 -15.29
C MET A 203 4.40 5.25 -13.94
N SER A 204 5.11 6.35 -13.72
CA SER A 204 5.80 6.61 -12.45
C SER A 204 4.84 6.64 -11.27
N ALA A 205 3.69 7.31 -11.41
CA ALA A 205 2.67 7.37 -10.36
C ALA A 205 1.99 6.00 -10.14
N ALA A 206 1.72 5.24 -11.21
CA ALA A 206 1.12 3.91 -11.08
C ALA A 206 2.02 2.95 -10.29
N VAL A 207 3.34 2.95 -10.53
CA VAL A 207 4.29 2.13 -9.77
C VAL A 207 4.40 2.61 -8.32
N THR A 208 4.47 3.92 -8.09
CA THR A 208 4.47 4.49 -6.73
C THR A 208 3.21 4.11 -5.94
N LEU A 209 2.02 4.09 -6.58
CA LEU A 209 0.77 3.67 -5.96
C LEU A 209 0.80 2.17 -5.59
N ILE A 210 1.37 1.32 -6.43
CA ILE A 210 1.54 -0.11 -6.11
C ILE A 210 2.49 -0.27 -4.92
N ASN A 211 3.63 0.42 -4.89
CA ASN A 211 4.57 0.40 -3.77
C ASN A 211 3.96 0.96 -2.48
N THR A 212 3.11 1.98 -2.57
CA THR A 212 2.34 2.50 -1.43
C THR A 212 1.38 1.45 -0.89
N THR A 213 0.66 0.74 -1.77
CA THR A 213 -0.24 -0.35 -1.38
C THR A 213 0.51 -1.48 -0.68
N GLU A 214 1.69 -1.84 -1.16
CA GLU A 214 2.58 -2.81 -0.51
C GLU A 214 2.97 -2.35 0.91
N GLY A 215 3.33 -1.07 1.07
CA GLY A 215 3.60 -0.46 2.38
C GLY A 215 2.39 -0.51 3.32
N GLU A 216 1.18 -0.26 2.80
CA GLU A 216 -0.06 -0.38 3.60
C GLU A 216 -0.32 -1.82 4.05
N VAL A 217 -0.04 -2.82 3.21
CA VAL A 217 -0.14 -4.25 3.58
C VAL A 217 0.85 -4.59 4.69
N ARG A 218 2.11 -4.13 4.61
CA ARG A 218 3.11 -4.34 5.67
C ARG A 218 2.76 -3.60 6.96
N ASN A 219 2.13 -2.45 6.89
CA ASN A 219 1.60 -1.74 8.06
C ASN A 219 0.43 -2.48 8.70
N ALA A 220 -0.46 -3.07 7.90
CA ALA A 220 -1.54 -3.92 8.39
C ALA A 220 -1.00 -5.15 9.13
N GLU A 221 0.02 -5.81 8.56
CA GLU A 221 0.77 -6.89 9.22
C GLU A 221 1.33 -6.46 10.57
N SER A 222 1.99 -5.29 10.63
CA SER A 222 2.55 -4.75 11.88
C SER A 222 1.51 -4.56 12.98
N LYS A 223 0.33 -4.03 12.64
CA LYS A 223 -0.78 -3.84 13.60
C LYS A 223 -1.35 -5.17 14.08
N MET A 224 -1.46 -6.15 13.20
CA MET A 224 -1.91 -7.50 13.58
C MET A 224 -0.87 -8.22 14.46
N LEU A 225 0.42 -8.04 14.19
CA LEU A 225 1.49 -8.56 15.06
C LEU A 225 1.44 -7.94 16.46
N GLU A 226 1.18 -6.64 16.55
CA GLU A 226 1.00 -5.96 17.83
C GLU A 226 -0.19 -6.54 18.61
N TYR A 227 -1.31 -6.81 17.94
CA TYR A 227 -2.45 -7.51 18.54
C TYR A 227 -2.06 -8.90 19.07
N VAL A 228 -1.35 -9.69 18.27
CA VAL A 228 -0.90 -11.03 18.67
C VAL A 228 0.07 -10.97 19.86
N LYS A 229 0.99 -10.01 19.89
CA LYS A 229 1.91 -9.79 21.02
C LYS A 229 1.16 -9.43 22.29
N ASN A 230 0.19 -8.54 22.19
CA ASN A 230 -0.62 -8.12 23.35
C ASN A 230 -1.50 -9.25 23.89
N SER A 231 -1.91 -10.20 23.06
CA SER A 231 -2.67 -11.39 23.52
C SER A 231 -1.84 -12.30 24.43
N ILE A 232 -0.54 -12.42 24.22
CA ILE A 232 0.38 -13.15 25.10
C ILE A 232 0.53 -12.44 26.44
N SER A 233 0.79 -11.13 26.42
CA SER A 233 0.95 -10.34 27.62
C SER A 233 -0.33 -10.35 28.50
N ALA A 234 -1.50 -10.27 27.88
CA ALA A 234 -2.79 -10.32 28.59
C ALA A 234 -3.06 -11.70 29.22
N SER A 235 -2.58 -12.79 28.61
CA SER A 235 -2.72 -14.14 29.16
C SER A 235 -1.82 -14.38 30.37
N ASP A 236 -0.68 -13.69 30.44
CA ASP A 236 0.27 -13.79 31.56
C ASP A 236 -0.23 -13.05 32.82
N PHE A 237 -1.11 -12.04 32.66
CA PHE A 237 -1.76 -11.31 33.78
C PHE A 237 -3.08 -11.91 34.25
N LYS A 238 -3.54 -13.02 33.69
CA LYS A 238 -4.61 -13.81 34.31
C LYS A 238 -4.04 -14.46 35.58
N PHE A 239 -4.26 -13.82 36.72
CA PHE A 239 -4.00 -14.41 38.02
C PHE A 239 -4.84 -15.70 38.18
N ASP A 240 -4.26 -16.84 37.90
CA ASP A 240 -4.79 -18.11 38.35
C ASP A 240 -4.64 -18.15 39.85
N ASN A 241 -5.74 -17.90 40.57
CA ASN A 241 -5.90 -18.05 42.00
C ASN A 241 -4.97 -17.23 42.89
N VAL A 242 -5.41 -16.03 43.29
CA VAL A 242 -4.95 -15.39 44.54
C VAL A 242 -5.49 -16.22 45.73
N SER A 243 -4.75 -17.23 46.13
CA SER A 243 -5.03 -17.88 47.43
C SER A 243 -4.52 -16.95 48.54
N GLY A 244 -5.41 -16.10 49.02
CA GLY A 244 -5.15 -15.29 50.19
C GLY A 244 -5.05 -16.18 51.45
N ARG A 245 -3.83 -16.45 51.93
CA ARG A 245 -3.61 -17.08 53.22
C ARG A 245 -3.72 -15.98 54.29
N ALA A 246 -4.81 -15.98 55.02
CA ALA A 246 -4.95 -15.11 56.22
C ALA A 246 -3.87 -15.49 57.22
N ILE A 247 -2.94 -14.59 57.48
CA ILE A 247 -1.99 -14.74 58.58
C ILE A 247 -2.68 -14.20 59.84
N PRO A 248 -2.99 -15.03 60.85
CA PRO A 248 -3.59 -14.56 62.07
C PRO A 248 -2.61 -13.64 62.79
N ASN A 249 -3.08 -12.44 63.10
CA ASN A 249 -2.33 -11.46 63.88
C ASN A 249 -2.33 -11.92 65.34
N SER A 250 -1.29 -12.67 65.76
CA SER A 250 -1.12 -13.02 67.19
C SER A 250 -0.70 -11.77 68.01
N ARG A 251 -1.66 -11.15 68.64
CA ARG A 251 -1.34 -10.23 69.71
C ARG A 251 -0.70 -11.05 70.89
N MET A 252 0.57 -10.82 71.14
CA MET A 252 1.16 -11.18 72.46
C MET A 252 0.57 -10.29 73.47
N VAL A 253 0.07 -10.90 74.54
CA VAL A 253 -0.27 -10.30 75.81
C VAL A 253 1.01 -10.25 76.65
#